data_8322fe6e9a3bdcd1605c6e7332a2ac9b
#
_entry.id   8322fe6e9a3bdcd1605c6e7332a2ac9b
#
_cell.length_a   1.000
_cell.length_b   1.000
_cell.length_c   1.000
_cell.angle_alpha   90.00
_cell.angle_beta   90.00
_cell.angle_gamma   90.00
#
_symmetry.space_group_name_H-M   'P 1'
#
loop_
_entity.id
_entity.type
_entity.pdbx_description
1 polymer ?
#
loop_
_entity_poly.entity_id
_entity_poly.type
_entity_poly.pdbx_seq_one_letter_code
_entity_poly.pdbx_strand_id
1 'polypeptide(L)'
;MSLMGHRVKVLPFMTFRLNLSVTSPYNADFDGDEMNMHVPQSYETKAEVKEIMAVPKQVVAPKNNKPVMGIVQDALLGIYLFTKRDTFLEMDTVMNLLMWIEYTGKLPPPAIIKPRPLWTGKQIISLVIPKVNLERNPCMGDRDAKCCKDNPSNMRCCPCDSNVLVKNGELIYGVLSKGVVGATGGGLVHIVWRDHGPEANRDFMSNT
;
A
#
# COMPACT_ATOMS: atom_id res chain seq x y z
N MET A 1 -15.74 10.69 2.61
CA MET A 1 -15.14 12.06 2.58
C MET A 1 -15.11 12.48 1.12
N SER A 2 -15.83 13.52 0.77
CA SER A 2 -16.10 13.86 -0.62
C SER A 2 -15.39 15.14 -1.10
N LEU A 3 -14.67 15.82 -0.21
CA LEU A 3 -13.93 17.04 -0.53
C LEU A 3 -12.52 16.96 0.05
N MET A 4 -11.52 17.03 -0.83
CA MET A 4 -10.10 16.98 -0.47
C MET A 4 -9.29 17.94 -1.33
N GLY A 5 -8.17 18.43 -0.80
CA GLY A 5 -7.24 19.29 -1.51
C GLY A 5 -6.24 18.49 -2.34
N HIS A 6 -6.22 18.74 -3.64
CA HIS A 6 -5.30 18.13 -4.59
C HIS A 6 -4.30 19.14 -5.14
N ARG A 7 -3.07 18.70 -5.39
CA ARG A 7 -2.14 19.42 -6.27
C ARG A 7 -2.46 19.01 -7.71
N VAL A 8 -2.73 19.99 -8.55
CA VAL A 8 -3.16 19.76 -9.94
C VAL A 8 -1.99 19.92 -10.88
N LYS A 9 -1.85 18.98 -11.82
CA LYS A 9 -1.04 19.12 -13.02
C LYS A 9 -1.97 19.34 -14.20
N VAL A 10 -1.79 20.44 -14.92
CA VAL A 10 -2.60 20.74 -16.10
C VAL A 10 -2.10 19.90 -17.27
N LEU A 11 -3.00 19.17 -17.91
CA LEU A 11 -2.73 18.28 -19.03
C LEU A 11 -3.74 18.57 -20.16
N PRO A 12 -3.40 18.28 -21.43
CA PRO A 12 -4.27 18.54 -22.58
C PRO A 12 -5.40 17.49 -22.74
N PHE A 13 -6.01 17.06 -21.64
CA PHE A 13 -7.08 16.08 -21.62
C PHE A 13 -8.32 16.64 -20.94
N MET A 14 -9.49 16.16 -21.36
CA MET A 14 -10.79 16.62 -20.84
C MET A 14 -11.27 15.85 -19.61
N THR A 15 -10.45 14.99 -19.01
CA THR A 15 -10.83 14.14 -17.89
C THR A 15 -9.94 14.38 -16.69
N PHE A 16 -10.49 14.26 -15.48
CA PHE A 16 -9.71 14.17 -14.26
C PHE A 16 -9.00 12.82 -14.21
N ARG A 17 -7.73 12.85 -13.82
CA ARG A 17 -6.90 11.66 -13.62
C ARG A 17 -6.36 11.67 -12.21
N LEU A 18 -6.60 10.62 -11.46
CA LEU A 18 -6.23 10.52 -10.05
C LEU A 18 -5.73 9.11 -9.71
N ASN A 19 -5.00 9.00 -8.61
CA ASN A 19 -4.52 7.72 -8.11
C ASN A 19 -5.71 6.82 -7.71
N LEU A 20 -5.58 5.53 -7.98
CA LEU A 20 -6.63 4.55 -7.71
C LEU A 20 -7.03 4.48 -6.24
N SER A 21 -6.09 4.64 -5.31
CA SER A 21 -6.35 4.63 -3.87
C SER A 21 -7.28 5.76 -3.41
N VAL A 22 -7.31 6.87 -4.14
CA VAL A 22 -8.15 8.04 -3.83
C VAL A 22 -9.61 7.83 -4.26
N THR A 23 -9.91 6.83 -5.06
CA THR A 23 -11.28 6.54 -5.48
C THR A 23 -12.19 6.14 -4.32
N SER A 24 -11.66 5.44 -3.32
CA SER A 24 -12.45 4.94 -2.19
C SER A 24 -13.12 6.04 -1.36
N PRO A 25 -12.43 7.11 -0.92
CA PRO A 25 -13.07 8.21 -0.18
C PRO A 25 -14.07 9.00 -1.02
N TYR A 26 -13.88 9.11 -2.32
CA TYR A 26 -14.83 9.75 -3.24
C TYR A 26 -15.99 8.85 -3.61
N ASN A 27 -15.87 7.53 -3.35
CA ASN A 27 -16.78 6.52 -3.86
C ASN A 27 -16.96 6.65 -5.37
N ALA A 28 -15.84 6.90 -6.08
CA ALA A 28 -15.80 7.10 -7.50
C ALA A 28 -15.35 5.84 -8.22
N ASP A 29 -15.95 5.57 -9.36
CA ASP A 29 -15.48 4.60 -10.35
C ASP A 29 -15.28 5.29 -11.71
N PHE A 30 -14.91 4.54 -12.72
CA PHE A 30 -14.56 5.09 -14.02
C PHE A 30 -15.59 4.76 -15.10
N ASP A 31 -16.85 4.61 -14.70
CA ASP A 31 -17.96 4.27 -15.58
C ASP A 31 -18.72 5.49 -16.15
N GLY A 32 -18.23 6.69 -15.88
CA GLY A 32 -18.83 7.95 -16.32
C GLY A 32 -19.14 8.93 -15.19
N ASP A 33 -18.59 8.70 -14.01
CA ASP A 33 -18.70 9.63 -12.87
C ASP A 33 -18.15 11.01 -13.23
N GLU A 34 -18.82 12.04 -12.76
CA GLU A 34 -18.42 13.44 -12.86
C GLU A 34 -18.00 13.96 -11.49
N MET A 35 -17.08 14.90 -11.48
CA MET A 35 -16.58 15.57 -10.28
C MET A 35 -16.58 17.08 -10.45
N ASN A 36 -16.77 17.79 -9.34
CA ASN A 36 -16.64 19.24 -9.30
C ASN A 36 -15.24 19.65 -8.84
N MET A 37 -14.71 20.70 -9.46
CA MET A 37 -13.43 21.28 -9.09
C MET A 37 -13.64 22.71 -8.56
N HIS A 38 -13.07 22.99 -7.39
CA HIS A 38 -13.08 24.28 -6.75
C HIS A 38 -11.65 24.80 -6.65
N VAL A 39 -11.43 26.06 -7.04
CA VAL A 39 -10.10 26.69 -6.94
C VAL A 39 -10.11 27.70 -5.79
N PRO A 40 -9.24 27.54 -4.77
CA PRO A 40 -9.14 28.49 -3.67
C PRO A 40 -8.75 29.88 -4.16
N GLN A 41 -9.45 30.91 -3.72
CA GLN A 41 -9.23 32.29 -4.16
C GLN A 41 -8.39 33.12 -3.18
N SER A 42 -8.59 32.93 -1.86
CA SER A 42 -7.83 33.66 -0.85
C SER A 42 -6.58 32.93 -0.39
N TYR A 43 -5.63 33.63 0.21
CA TYR A 43 -4.43 33.01 0.78
C TYR A 43 -4.73 32.17 2.02
N GLU A 44 -5.71 32.60 2.84
CA GLU A 44 -6.17 31.83 3.98
C GLU A 44 -6.74 30.48 3.54
N THR A 45 -7.63 30.49 2.56
CA THR A 45 -8.20 29.26 2.01
C THR A 45 -7.11 28.34 1.42
N LYS A 46 -6.12 28.90 0.72
CA LYS A 46 -4.98 28.11 0.21
C LYS A 46 -4.18 27.46 1.35
N ALA A 47 -3.97 28.19 2.44
CA ALA A 47 -3.27 27.65 3.61
C ALA A 47 -4.08 26.54 4.29
N GLU A 48 -5.38 26.71 4.49
CA GLU A 48 -6.25 25.67 5.05
C GLU A 48 -6.28 24.42 4.17
N VAL A 49 -6.45 24.56 2.86
CA VAL A 49 -6.46 23.44 1.92
C VAL A 49 -5.13 22.67 1.99
N LYS A 50 -4.00 23.38 2.02
CA LYS A 50 -2.67 22.76 2.10
C LYS A 50 -2.44 22.04 3.43
N GLU A 51 -2.80 22.68 4.54
CA GLU A 51 -2.43 22.19 5.87
C GLU A 51 -3.44 21.21 6.46
N ILE A 52 -4.71 21.29 6.09
CA ILE A 52 -5.78 20.47 6.67
C ILE A 52 -6.34 19.49 5.64
N MET A 53 -6.70 19.97 4.43
CA MET A 53 -7.48 19.20 3.46
C MET A 53 -6.65 18.40 2.46
N ALA A 54 -5.32 18.53 2.47
CA ALA A 54 -4.47 17.82 1.51
C ALA A 54 -4.65 16.30 1.59
N VAL A 55 -4.74 15.64 0.44
CA VAL A 55 -5.00 14.19 0.33
C VAL A 55 -4.11 13.34 1.24
N PRO A 56 -2.77 13.52 1.33
CA PRO A 56 -1.94 12.73 2.22
C PRO A 56 -2.33 12.85 3.70
N LYS A 57 -2.84 14.01 4.11
CA LYS A 57 -3.28 14.27 5.48
C LYS A 57 -4.65 13.65 5.78
N GLN A 58 -5.43 13.34 4.75
CA GLN A 58 -6.78 12.79 4.84
C GLN A 58 -6.83 11.25 4.70
N VAL A 59 -5.69 10.58 4.67
CA VAL A 59 -5.63 9.11 4.58
C VAL A 59 -6.33 8.44 5.76
N VAL A 60 -6.17 8.98 6.96
CA VAL A 60 -6.86 8.48 8.16
C VAL A 60 -8.03 9.40 8.50
N ALA A 61 -9.24 8.84 8.54
CA ALA A 61 -10.44 9.60 8.86
C ALA A 61 -10.63 9.76 10.36
N PRO A 62 -10.92 10.98 10.86
CA PRO A 62 -11.19 11.22 12.28
C PRO A 62 -12.47 10.54 12.77
N LYS A 63 -13.41 10.23 11.87
CA LYS A 63 -14.68 9.56 12.19
C LYS A 63 -14.48 8.21 12.87
N ASN A 64 -13.57 7.37 12.36
CA ASN A 64 -13.42 5.98 12.77
C ASN A 64 -11.99 5.63 13.21
N ASN A 65 -11.05 6.58 13.20
CA ASN A 65 -9.63 6.35 13.42
C ASN A 65 -9.07 5.22 12.53
N LYS A 66 -9.56 5.15 11.29
CA LYS A 66 -9.17 4.14 10.30
C LYS A 66 -8.79 4.82 9.01
N PRO A 67 -7.88 4.23 8.23
CA PRO A 67 -7.63 4.68 6.88
C PRO A 67 -8.91 4.61 6.04
N VAL A 68 -9.13 5.63 5.22
CA VAL A 68 -10.19 5.64 4.19
C VAL A 68 -9.61 5.31 2.81
N MET A 69 -8.29 5.38 2.69
CA MET A 69 -7.53 5.03 1.50
C MET A 69 -6.69 3.79 1.79
N GLY A 70 -6.51 2.97 0.79
CA GLY A 70 -5.69 1.77 0.84
C GLY A 70 -5.39 1.30 -0.57
N ILE A 71 -4.60 0.26 -0.70
CA ILE A 71 -4.33 -0.38 -1.98
C ILE A 71 -5.58 -1.18 -2.37
N VAL A 72 -6.07 -0.95 -3.59
CA VAL A 72 -7.34 -1.52 -4.08
C VAL A 72 -7.20 -2.06 -5.50
N GLN A 73 -8.17 -2.86 -5.92
CA GLN A 73 -8.34 -3.39 -7.28
C GLN A 73 -7.06 -4.07 -7.82
N ASP A 74 -6.58 -3.67 -9.00
CA ASP A 74 -5.46 -4.33 -9.69
C ASP A 74 -4.13 -4.20 -8.93
N ALA A 75 -3.89 -3.07 -8.27
CA ALA A 75 -2.72 -2.90 -7.42
C ALA A 75 -2.74 -3.88 -6.24
N LEU A 76 -3.91 -4.11 -5.64
CA LEU A 76 -4.07 -5.10 -4.57
C LEU A 76 -3.85 -6.53 -5.07
N LEU A 77 -4.35 -6.86 -6.26
CA LEU A 77 -4.11 -8.16 -6.87
C LEU A 77 -2.63 -8.34 -7.20
N GLY A 78 -2.02 -7.30 -7.76
CA GLY A 78 -0.59 -7.30 -8.10
C GLY A 78 0.28 -7.56 -6.87
N ILE A 79 0.10 -6.80 -5.79
CA ILE A 79 0.89 -6.96 -4.57
C ILE A 79 0.65 -8.31 -3.88
N TYR A 80 -0.59 -8.82 -3.96
CA TYR A 80 -0.94 -10.15 -3.45
C TYR A 80 -0.19 -11.26 -4.19
N LEU A 81 -0.21 -11.25 -5.53
CA LEU A 81 0.49 -12.23 -6.36
C LEU A 81 2.01 -12.10 -6.21
N PHE A 82 2.50 -10.87 -6.14
CA PHE A 82 3.92 -10.55 -6.01
C PHE A 82 4.53 -11.05 -4.69
N THR A 83 3.76 -11.01 -3.60
CA THR A 83 4.22 -11.43 -2.27
C THR A 83 3.99 -12.90 -1.95
N LYS A 84 3.47 -13.70 -2.91
CA LYS A 84 3.37 -15.14 -2.74
C LYS A 84 4.73 -15.79 -2.54
N ARG A 85 4.73 -16.91 -1.81
CA ARG A 85 5.95 -17.66 -1.45
C ARG A 85 6.73 -18.19 -2.65
N ASP A 86 6.03 -18.52 -3.72
CA ASP A 86 6.55 -19.14 -4.95
C ASP A 86 6.87 -18.14 -6.07
N THR A 87 6.80 -16.84 -5.78
CA THR A 87 7.12 -15.79 -6.75
C THR A 87 8.62 -15.50 -6.72
N PHE A 88 9.30 -15.85 -7.81
CA PHE A 88 10.72 -15.60 -8.03
C PHE A 88 10.93 -14.72 -9.25
N LEU A 89 11.84 -13.77 -9.14
CA LEU A 89 12.13 -12.75 -10.15
C LEU A 89 13.58 -12.87 -10.62
N GLU A 90 13.78 -12.74 -11.93
CA GLU A 90 15.10 -12.66 -12.54
C GLU A 90 15.67 -11.25 -12.43
N MET A 91 16.98 -11.10 -12.60
CA MET A 91 17.73 -9.85 -12.46
C MET A 91 17.14 -8.74 -13.32
N ASP A 92 16.83 -9.02 -14.59
CA ASP A 92 16.31 -8.04 -15.54
C ASP A 92 14.97 -7.45 -15.09
N THR A 93 14.08 -8.32 -14.59
CA THR A 93 12.79 -7.91 -14.05
C THR A 93 12.95 -7.06 -12.79
N VAL A 94 13.86 -7.47 -11.89
CA VAL A 94 14.14 -6.72 -10.65
C VAL A 94 14.69 -5.33 -10.97
N MET A 95 15.64 -5.23 -11.89
CA MET A 95 16.22 -3.94 -12.29
C MET A 95 15.18 -3.03 -12.94
N ASN A 96 14.31 -3.57 -13.78
CA ASN A 96 13.21 -2.82 -14.39
C ASN A 96 12.25 -2.27 -13.32
N LEU A 97 11.85 -3.08 -12.34
CA LEU A 97 10.98 -2.65 -11.23
C LEU A 97 11.62 -1.55 -10.38
N LEU A 98 12.92 -1.69 -10.06
CA LEU A 98 13.64 -0.72 -9.25
C LEU A 98 13.79 0.65 -9.92
N MET A 99 13.76 0.72 -11.24
CA MET A 99 13.78 1.99 -11.97
C MET A 99 12.53 2.84 -11.70
N TRP A 100 11.39 2.21 -11.41
CA TRP A 100 10.14 2.92 -11.15
C TRP A 100 10.03 3.52 -9.74
N ILE A 101 10.76 2.96 -8.77
CA ILE A 101 10.70 3.37 -7.36
C ILE A 101 11.86 4.27 -6.92
N GLU A 102 12.64 4.82 -7.85
CA GLU A 102 13.79 5.70 -7.56
C GLU A 102 14.74 5.15 -6.47
N TYR A 103 14.89 3.82 -6.41
CA TYR A 103 15.70 3.16 -5.40
C TYR A 103 17.20 3.38 -5.66
N THR A 104 17.89 4.01 -4.73
CA THR A 104 19.33 4.31 -4.81
C THR A 104 20.20 3.41 -3.93
N GLY A 105 19.59 2.48 -3.22
CA GLY A 105 20.27 1.57 -2.29
C GLY A 105 20.96 0.38 -2.98
N LYS A 106 21.63 -0.43 -2.18
CA LYS A 106 22.22 -1.69 -2.66
C LYS A 106 21.13 -2.75 -2.80
N LEU A 107 21.17 -3.50 -3.91
CA LEU A 107 20.30 -4.65 -4.11
C LEU A 107 20.57 -5.71 -3.03
N PRO A 108 19.52 -6.28 -2.40
CA PRO A 108 19.71 -7.38 -1.47
C PRO A 108 20.29 -8.61 -2.16
N PRO A 109 20.97 -9.49 -1.44
CA PRO A 109 21.46 -10.73 -2.03
C PRO A 109 20.29 -11.58 -2.55
N PRO A 110 20.48 -12.30 -3.67
CA PRO A 110 19.43 -13.14 -4.21
C PRO A 110 19.07 -14.28 -3.25
N ALA A 111 17.78 -14.63 -3.19
CA ALA A 111 17.30 -15.75 -2.38
C ALA A 111 17.79 -17.10 -2.92
N ILE A 112 17.91 -17.23 -4.23
CA ILE A 112 18.46 -18.40 -4.91
C ILE A 112 19.68 -17.95 -5.72
N ILE A 113 20.82 -18.62 -5.55
CA ILE A 113 22.08 -18.25 -6.22
C ILE A 113 22.29 -19.12 -7.47
N LYS A 114 21.95 -20.40 -7.38
CA LYS A 114 22.17 -21.38 -8.45
C LYS A 114 20.84 -22.08 -8.80
N PRO A 115 20.58 -22.38 -10.08
CA PRO A 115 21.45 -22.24 -11.27
C PRO A 115 21.57 -20.80 -11.78
N ARG A 116 20.63 -19.91 -11.45
CA ARG A 116 20.67 -18.47 -11.75
C ARG A 116 20.21 -17.67 -10.52
N PRO A 117 20.69 -16.43 -10.38
CA PRO A 117 20.29 -15.60 -9.25
C PRO A 117 18.81 -15.22 -9.38
N LEU A 118 18.03 -15.50 -8.34
CA LEU A 118 16.61 -15.18 -8.27
C LEU A 118 16.29 -14.47 -6.95
N TRP A 119 15.47 -13.44 -7.03
CA TRP A 119 14.96 -12.68 -5.89
C TRP A 119 13.50 -13.06 -5.65
N THR A 120 13.06 -12.99 -4.39
CA THR A 120 11.65 -13.14 -4.06
C THR A 120 10.94 -11.80 -4.18
N GLY A 121 9.64 -11.82 -4.52
CA GLY A 121 8.84 -10.61 -4.51
C GLY A 121 8.77 -9.95 -3.13
N LYS A 122 8.84 -10.73 -2.04
CA LYS A 122 8.92 -10.21 -0.67
C LYS A 122 10.17 -9.38 -0.41
N GLN A 123 11.33 -9.76 -0.96
CA GLN A 123 12.56 -8.97 -0.86
C GLN A 123 12.42 -7.61 -1.57
N ILE A 124 11.82 -7.60 -2.74
CA ILE A 124 11.67 -6.36 -3.52
C ILE A 124 10.65 -5.42 -2.88
N ILE A 125 9.49 -5.93 -2.45
CA ILE A 125 8.50 -5.08 -1.77
C ILE A 125 9.03 -4.50 -0.44
N SER A 126 9.93 -5.20 0.23
CA SER A 126 10.58 -4.71 1.45
C SER A 126 11.42 -3.45 1.22
N LEU A 127 11.85 -3.18 -0.01
CA LEU A 127 12.57 -1.95 -0.35
C LEU A 127 11.64 -0.72 -0.41
N VAL A 128 10.35 -0.96 -0.62
CA VAL A 128 9.32 0.08 -0.69
C VAL A 128 8.72 0.36 0.69
N ILE A 129 8.66 -0.65 1.56
CA ILE A 129 8.08 -0.52 2.90
C ILE A 129 9.01 0.30 3.79
N PRO A 130 8.53 1.40 4.42
CA PRO A 130 9.30 2.13 5.42
C PRO A 130 9.64 1.25 6.64
N LYS A 131 10.55 1.69 7.48
CA LYS A 131 10.98 0.95 8.69
C LYS A 131 9.87 0.88 9.75
N VAL A 132 8.91 0.00 9.55
CA VAL A 132 7.79 -0.26 10.46
C VAL A 132 7.80 -1.70 10.95
N ASN A 133 7.12 -1.92 12.07
CA ASN A 133 6.90 -3.25 12.63
C ASN A 133 5.40 -3.56 12.60
N LEU A 134 5.04 -4.69 12.02
CA LEU A 134 3.66 -5.15 11.95
C LEU A 134 3.62 -6.67 12.11
N GLU A 135 2.83 -7.13 13.06
CA GLU A 135 2.43 -8.52 13.15
C GLU A 135 0.91 -8.61 13.03
N ARG A 136 0.43 -9.35 12.05
CA ARG A 136 -0.99 -9.44 11.79
C ARG A 136 -1.39 -10.80 11.26
N ASN A 137 -2.53 -11.27 11.76
CA ASN A 137 -3.19 -12.46 11.24
C ASN A 137 -4.52 -12.05 10.57
N PRO A 138 -4.54 -11.80 9.27
CA PRO A 138 -5.76 -11.42 8.56
C PRO A 138 -6.81 -12.54 8.53
N CYS A 139 -6.44 -13.79 8.75
CA CYS A 139 -7.38 -14.92 8.79
C CYS A 139 -8.24 -14.99 10.05
N MET A 140 -7.92 -14.25 11.10
CA MET A 140 -8.76 -14.25 12.31
C MET A 140 -10.17 -13.65 12.09
N GLY A 141 -10.40 -12.97 10.95
CA GLY A 141 -11.69 -12.44 10.55
C GLY A 141 -12.43 -13.27 9.49
N ASP A 142 -11.75 -14.20 8.85
CA ASP A 142 -12.33 -15.03 7.78
C ASP A 142 -12.86 -16.35 8.35
N ARG A 143 -14.19 -16.55 8.27
CA ARG A 143 -14.85 -17.76 8.76
C ARG A 143 -14.43 -19.04 8.03
N ASP A 144 -13.84 -18.90 6.85
CA ASP A 144 -13.46 -20.00 5.95
C ASP A 144 -11.98 -20.39 6.04
N ALA A 145 -11.16 -19.65 6.77
CA ALA A 145 -9.73 -19.95 6.95
C ALA A 145 -9.55 -21.08 7.97
N LYS A 146 -9.85 -22.31 7.56
CA LYS A 146 -9.70 -23.53 8.41
C LYS A 146 -8.26 -23.79 8.88
N CYS A 147 -7.26 -23.39 8.08
CA CYS A 147 -5.85 -23.67 8.35
C CYS A 147 -5.31 -23.04 9.66
N CYS A 148 -5.89 -21.90 10.08
CA CYS A 148 -5.44 -21.20 11.30
C CYS A 148 -6.24 -21.62 12.56
N LYS A 149 -7.40 -22.25 12.37
CA LYS A 149 -8.25 -22.71 13.50
C LYS A 149 -7.72 -23.98 14.15
N ASP A 150 -7.12 -24.85 13.34
CA ASP A 150 -6.70 -26.18 13.79
C ASP A 150 -5.33 -26.19 14.49
N ASN A 151 -4.54 -25.10 14.39
CA ASN A 151 -3.21 -25.02 15.04
C ASN A 151 -2.89 -23.60 15.53
N PRO A 152 -3.46 -23.13 16.64
CA PRO A 152 -3.15 -21.83 17.21
C PRO A 152 -1.71 -21.70 17.72
N SER A 153 -1.03 -22.82 18.02
CA SER A 153 0.35 -22.84 18.49
C SER A 153 1.40 -22.71 17.39
N ASN A 154 1.06 -22.95 16.12
CA ASN A 154 1.97 -22.86 14.97
C ASN A 154 1.70 -21.64 14.09
N MET A 155 1.41 -20.51 14.69
CA MET A 155 1.08 -19.24 14.03
C MET A 155 2.16 -18.78 13.03
N ARG A 156 3.41 -19.19 13.20
CA ARG A 156 4.55 -18.80 12.36
C ARG A 156 4.70 -19.61 11.08
N CYS A 157 4.12 -20.79 10.99
CA CYS A 157 4.25 -21.71 9.86
C CYS A 157 2.90 -22.03 9.21
N CYS A 158 2.06 -21.02 8.97
CA CYS A 158 0.80 -21.24 8.28
C CYS A 158 1.06 -21.73 6.84
N PRO A 159 0.51 -22.88 6.43
CA PRO A 159 0.68 -23.40 5.06
C PRO A 159 0.13 -22.46 3.99
N CYS A 160 -0.87 -21.65 4.33
CA CYS A 160 -1.47 -20.65 3.45
C CYS A 160 -0.72 -19.31 3.44
N ASP A 161 0.37 -19.17 4.21
CA ASP A 161 1.16 -17.93 4.33
C ASP A 161 0.32 -16.68 4.69
N SER A 162 -0.74 -16.92 5.49
CA SER A 162 -1.73 -15.88 5.82
C SER A 162 -1.29 -14.96 6.96
N ASN A 163 -0.42 -15.42 7.85
CA ASN A 163 0.17 -14.60 8.90
C ASN A 163 1.22 -13.69 8.29
N VAL A 164 1.15 -12.40 8.61
CA VAL A 164 2.08 -11.41 8.08
C VAL A 164 2.94 -10.86 9.20
N LEU A 165 4.24 -10.93 9.01
CA LEU A 165 5.24 -10.30 9.87
C LEU A 165 6.12 -9.37 9.03
N VAL A 166 6.03 -8.09 9.32
CA VAL A 166 6.98 -7.08 8.87
C VAL A 166 7.80 -6.64 10.08
N LYS A 167 9.10 -6.69 9.97
CA LYS A 167 10.02 -6.26 11.02
C LYS A 167 11.07 -5.32 10.42
N ASN A 168 11.14 -4.11 10.97
CA ASN A 168 12.03 -3.05 10.50
C ASN A 168 11.90 -2.75 9.00
N GLY A 169 10.68 -2.85 8.46
CA GLY A 169 10.39 -2.65 7.03
C GLY A 169 10.61 -3.89 6.15
N GLU A 170 11.14 -4.98 6.69
CA GLU A 170 11.32 -6.23 5.94
C GLU A 170 10.11 -7.16 6.13
N LEU A 171 9.53 -7.60 5.02
CA LEU A 171 8.48 -8.62 5.00
C LEU A 171 9.10 -10.00 5.14
N ILE A 172 9.06 -10.55 6.37
CA ILE A 172 9.71 -11.83 6.69
C ILE A 172 8.86 -13.00 6.22
N TYR A 173 7.57 -12.99 6.52
CA TYR A 173 6.62 -13.98 6.04
C TYR A 173 5.22 -13.37 5.88
N GLY A 174 4.37 -14.07 5.17
CA GLY A 174 3.00 -13.69 4.89
C GLY A 174 2.80 -13.08 3.51
N VAL A 175 1.54 -13.00 3.09
CA VAL A 175 1.11 -12.42 1.83
C VAL A 175 0.37 -11.12 2.12
N LEU A 176 0.69 -10.07 1.39
CA LEU A 176 0.04 -8.76 1.54
C LEU A 176 -1.35 -8.79 0.91
N SER A 177 -2.34 -9.06 1.74
CA SER A 177 -3.76 -9.09 1.36
C SER A 177 -4.48 -7.79 1.71
N LYS A 178 -5.74 -7.67 1.28
CA LYS A 178 -6.63 -6.54 1.63
C LYS A 178 -6.68 -6.26 3.14
N GLY A 179 -6.59 -7.30 3.98
CA GLY A 179 -6.56 -7.16 5.43
C GLY A 179 -5.30 -6.45 5.96
N VAL A 180 -4.22 -6.40 5.19
CA VAL A 180 -2.93 -5.81 5.58
C VAL A 180 -2.71 -4.45 4.94
N VAL A 181 -2.90 -4.34 3.62
CA VAL A 181 -2.60 -3.12 2.84
C VAL A 181 -3.84 -2.33 2.41
N GLY A 182 -5.03 -2.84 2.68
CA GLY A 182 -6.28 -2.13 2.42
C GLY A 182 -6.58 -1.06 3.47
N ALA A 183 -7.76 -0.43 3.34
CA ALA A 183 -8.27 0.60 4.25
C ALA A 183 -8.74 0.01 5.60
N THR A 184 -7.86 -0.68 6.30
CA THR A 184 -8.16 -1.38 7.56
C THR A 184 -7.42 -0.75 8.75
N GLY A 185 -8.11 -0.62 9.88
CA GLY A 185 -7.50 -0.15 11.12
C GLY A 185 -6.37 -1.08 11.56
N GLY A 186 -5.21 -0.53 11.91
CA GLY A 186 -4.02 -1.30 12.28
C GLY A 186 -3.34 -2.03 11.10
N GLY A 187 -3.71 -1.74 9.86
CA GLY A 187 -3.03 -2.23 8.67
C GLY A 187 -1.71 -1.49 8.40
N LEU A 188 -0.97 -1.93 7.37
CA LEU A 188 0.32 -1.36 7.03
C LEU A 188 0.21 0.14 6.70
N VAL A 189 -0.79 0.53 5.91
CA VAL A 189 -1.08 1.94 5.57
C VAL A 189 -1.30 2.78 6.83
N HIS A 190 -2.04 2.24 7.81
CA HIS A 190 -2.30 2.96 9.07
C HIS A 190 -1.04 3.18 9.90
N ILE A 191 -0.19 2.15 10.00
CA ILE A 191 1.05 2.21 10.79
C ILE A 191 2.05 3.14 10.11
N VAL A 192 2.23 3.04 8.79
CA VAL A 192 3.12 3.93 8.03
C VAL A 192 2.69 5.39 8.21
N TRP A 193 1.40 5.68 8.10
CA TRP A 193 0.88 7.04 8.29
C TRP A 193 1.12 7.57 9.71
N ARG A 194 0.92 6.71 10.72
CA ARG A 194 1.11 7.08 12.13
C ARG A 194 2.57 7.30 12.49
N ASP A 195 3.48 6.41 12.06
CA ASP A 195 4.85 6.35 12.52
C ASP A 195 5.80 7.22 11.66
N HIS A 196 5.52 7.34 10.37
CA HIS A 196 6.35 8.09 9.41
C HIS A 196 5.66 9.33 8.83
N GLY A 197 4.37 9.51 9.11
CA GLY A 197 3.61 10.67 8.67
C GLY A 197 2.99 10.53 7.27
N PRO A 198 2.26 11.58 6.85
CA PRO A 198 1.44 11.55 5.63
C PRO A 198 2.25 11.46 4.34
N GLU A 199 3.42 12.11 4.28
CA GLU A 199 4.26 12.12 3.06
C GLU A 199 4.87 10.75 2.79
N ALA A 200 5.43 10.10 3.80
CA ALA A 200 5.97 8.74 3.66
C ALA A 200 4.88 7.72 3.27
N ASN A 201 3.67 7.91 3.77
CA ASN A 201 2.55 7.06 3.38
C ASN A 201 2.10 7.31 1.93
N ARG A 202 2.14 8.56 1.46
CA ARG A 202 1.89 8.89 0.05
C ARG A 202 2.91 8.17 -0.84
N ASP A 203 4.19 8.25 -0.50
CA ASP A 203 5.26 7.64 -1.28
C ASP A 203 5.15 6.11 -1.28
N PHE A 204 4.83 5.51 -0.13
CA PHE A 204 4.54 4.09 -0.03
C PHE A 204 3.39 3.67 -0.96
N MET A 205 2.26 4.39 -0.92
CA MET A 205 1.09 4.06 -1.76
C MET A 205 1.30 4.35 -3.25
N SER A 206 2.23 5.22 -3.60
CA SER A 206 2.55 5.54 -5.00
C SER A 206 3.54 4.56 -5.61
N ASN A 207 4.37 3.91 -4.77
CA ASN A 207 5.42 2.98 -5.19
C ASN A 207 4.98 1.52 -5.11
N THR A 208 3.77 1.27 -4.63
CA THR A 208 3.14 -0.06 -4.60
C THR A 208 2.15 -0.25 -5.73
#